data_a0e4bdb2f352db19029420c9f110d6c3
#
_entry.id   a0e4bdb2f352db19029420c9f110d6c3
#
_cell.length_a   1.000
_cell.length_b   1.000
_cell.length_c   1.000
_cell.angle_alpha   90.00
_cell.angle_beta   90.00
_cell.angle_gamma   90.00
#
_symmetry.space_group_name_H-M   'P 1'
#
loop_
_entity.id
_entity.type
_entity.pdbx_description
1 polymer ?
#
loop_
_entity_poly.entity_id
_entity_poly.type
_entity_poly.pdbx_seq_one_letter_code
_entity_poly.pdbx_strand_id
1 'polypeptide(L)'
;MSNFPASRRSKTISAAASHAHKPGLVFFYSPVSGACRRAEGFLAQVLQRRRNHGTFRLYRVDEHERPDLVERFGIETMPTLVVVEDKVVRARLERPRGCREIESFLAPWLH
;
A
#
# COMPACT_ATOMS: atom_id res chain seq x y z
N MET A 1 16.60 4.74 7.09
CA MET A 1 16.45 4.08 6.95
C MET A 1 15.52 3.80 6.23
N SER A 2 15.34 3.60 5.57
CA SER A 2 14.56 3.33 4.84
C SER A 2 13.92 2.50 5.18
N ASN A 3 13.25 2.41 5.34
CA ASN A 3 12.71 1.59 5.76
C ASN A 3 11.85 0.80 5.09
N PHE A 4 11.68 0.71 3.92
CA PHE A 4 10.98 -0.24 3.28
C PHE A 4 11.90 -1.33 3.17
N PRO A 5 11.58 -2.40 3.70
CA PRO A 5 12.46 -3.51 3.73
C PRO A 5 12.83 -3.84 2.35
N ALA A 6 11.96 -3.75 1.50
CA ALA A 6 12.28 -4.12 0.22
C ALA A 6 13.38 -3.34 -0.28
N SER A 7 13.51 -2.22 0.18
CA SER A 7 14.50 -1.46 -0.39
C SER A 7 15.80 -1.96 -0.12
N ARG A 8 16.05 -2.60 0.93
CA ARG A 8 17.26 -2.92 1.16
C ARG A 8 17.61 -4.01 0.45
N ARG A 9 16.92 -4.91 0.31
CA ARG A 9 17.37 -5.97 -0.23
C ARG A 9 17.26 -5.96 -1.59
N SER A 10 16.65 -5.13 -2.06
CA SER A 10 16.49 -5.23 -3.35
C SER A 10 17.68 -5.24 -4.07
N LYS A 11 18.60 -4.79 -3.58
CA LYS A 11 19.72 -4.74 -4.20
C LYS A 11 20.10 -5.93 -4.70
N THR A 12 19.89 -6.83 -4.10
CA THR A 12 20.38 -7.97 -4.45
C THR A 12 19.83 -8.51 -5.59
N ILE A 13 18.87 -8.63 -5.76
CA ILE A 13 18.39 -9.28 -6.77
C ILE A 13 18.06 -8.60 -7.77
N SER A 14 18.29 -7.58 -7.70
CA SER A 14 17.96 -6.83 -8.60
C SER A 14 17.66 -7.19 -9.94
N ALA A 15 18.43 -7.51 -10.56
CA ALA A 15 18.27 -7.77 -11.87
C ALA A 15 17.17 -8.65 -12.13
N ALA A 16 17.31 -9.73 -11.74
CA ALA A 16 16.35 -10.68 -11.97
C ALA A 16 15.10 -10.22 -11.50
N ALA A 17 15.12 -9.57 -10.50
CA ALA A 17 13.94 -9.21 -9.95
C ALA A 17 13.29 -8.12 -10.65
N SER A 18 13.92 -7.47 -11.45
CA SER A 18 13.32 -6.34 -11.99
C SER A 18 12.03 -6.61 -12.66
N HIS A 19 11.90 -7.68 -13.34
CA HIS A 19 10.66 -7.82 -13.92
C HIS A 19 9.75 -8.50 -13.04
N ALA A 20 10.16 -8.95 -11.97
CA ALA A 20 9.29 -9.52 -11.06
C ALA A 20 8.97 -8.50 -10.03
N HIS A 21 9.35 -7.29 -10.17
CA HIS A 21 9.20 -6.33 -9.18
C HIS A 21 7.77 -5.96 -9.00
N LYS A 22 7.25 -6.02 -7.86
CA LYS A 22 5.89 -5.67 -7.56
C LYS A 22 5.84 -4.31 -6.93
N PRO A 23 4.85 -3.52 -7.25
CA PRO A 23 4.70 -2.25 -6.54
C PRO A 23 4.32 -2.49 -5.10
N GLY A 24 4.66 -1.56 -4.25
CA GLY A 24 4.27 -1.63 -2.86
C GLY A 24 2.95 -0.92 -2.67
N LEU A 25 2.09 -1.49 -1.86
CA LEU A 25 0.84 -0.85 -1.50
C LEU A 25 0.88 -0.67 -0.01
N VAL A 26 0.91 0.57 0.46
CA VAL A 26 1.03 0.87 1.87
C VAL A 26 -0.30 1.31 2.40
N PHE A 27 -0.78 0.65 3.44
CA PHE A 27 -2.05 0.96 4.07
C PHE A 27 -1.76 1.60 5.42
N PHE A 28 -1.96 2.90 5.52
CA PHE A 28 -1.76 3.63 6.77
C PHE A 28 -3.09 3.62 7.53
N TYR A 29 -3.06 3.20 8.78
CA TYR A 29 -4.30 3.04 9.53
C TYR A 29 -4.15 3.34 11.00
N SER A 30 -5.28 3.52 11.65
CA SER A 30 -5.37 3.63 13.09
C SER A 30 -6.09 2.40 13.60
N PRO A 31 -5.53 1.65 14.52
CA PRO A 31 -6.18 0.41 14.97
C PRO A 31 -7.48 0.63 15.71
N VAL A 32 -7.73 1.85 16.16
CA VAL A 32 -8.96 2.10 16.88
C VAL A 32 -10.05 2.70 16.02
N SER A 33 -9.83 2.87 14.75
CA SER A 33 -10.78 3.53 13.89
C SER A 33 -11.66 2.54 13.15
N GLY A 34 -12.96 2.73 13.25
CA GLY A 34 -13.90 1.90 12.50
C GLY A 34 -13.77 2.10 11.01
N ALA A 35 -13.45 3.33 10.59
CA ALA A 35 -13.27 3.60 9.17
C ALA A 35 -12.08 2.82 8.64
N CYS A 36 -11.03 2.68 9.42
CA CYS A 36 -9.87 1.92 8.98
C CYS A 36 -10.20 0.44 8.88
N ARG A 37 -11.00 -0.08 9.80
CA ARG A 37 -11.39 -1.46 9.73
C ARG A 37 -12.24 -1.71 8.51
N ARG A 38 -13.14 -0.82 8.17
CA ARG A 38 -13.95 -1.00 6.99
C ARG A 38 -13.10 -0.93 5.73
N ALA A 39 -12.17 0.01 5.70
CA ALA A 39 -11.30 0.15 4.53
C ALA A 39 -10.44 -1.09 4.34
N GLU A 40 -9.98 -1.67 5.44
CA GLU A 40 -9.19 -2.88 5.35
C GLU A 40 -10.00 -4.01 4.74
N GLY A 41 -11.28 -4.10 5.11
CA GLY A 41 -12.15 -5.12 4.54
C GLY A 41 -12.37 -4.91 3.05
N PHE A 42 -12.56 -3.68 2.62
CA PHE A 42 -12.74 -3.39 1.21
C PHE A 42 -11.45 -3.72 0.45
N LEU A 43 -10.32 -3.36 1.00
CA LEU A 43 -9.06 -3.63 0.34
C LEU A 43 -8.84 -5.13 0.21
N ALA A 44 -9.14 -5.87 1.26
CA ALA A 44 -8.99 -7.32 1.21
C ALA A 44 -9.85 -7.92 0.11
N GLN A 45 -11.06 -7.42 -0.06
CA GLN A 45 -11.93 -7.94 -1.08
C GLN A 45 -11.36 -7.67 -2.47
N VAL A 46 -10.84 -6.48 -2.70
CA VAL A 46 -10.29 -6.15 -4.00
C VAL A 46 -9.06 -7.00 -4.29
N LEU A 47 -8.21 -7.18 -3.29
CA LEU A 47 -6.97 -7.91 -3.52
C LEU A 47 -7.17 -9.42 -3.62
N GLN A 48 -8.28 -9.93 -3.11
CA GLN A 48 -8.54 -11.35 -3.20
C GLN A 48 -9.14 -11.77 -4.52
N ARG A 49 -9.49 -10.84 -5.36
CA ARG A 49 -10.07 -11.21 -6.62
C ARG A 49 -9.02 -11.86 -7.50
N ARG A 50 -9.45 -12.80 -8.36
CA ARG A 50 -8.57 -13.49 -9.19
C ARG A 50 -7.64 -12.59 -9.90
N ARG A 51 -6.47 -12.85 -9.99
CA ARG A 51 -5.43 -12.10 -10.65
C ARG A 51 -4.95 -10.89 -9.92
N ASN A 52 -5.52 -10.57 -8.79
CA ASN A 52 -5.06 -9.42 -8.05
C ASN A 52 -4.19 -9.76 -6.89
N HIS A 53 -4.20 -11.09 -6.42
CA HIS A 53 -3.53 -11.35 -5.25
C HIS A 53 -2.07 -11.19 -5.35
N GLY A 54 -1.40 -11.27 -6.33
CA GLY A 54 0.03 -11.17 -6.37
C GLY A 54 0.52 -9.86 -6.93
N THR A 55 -0.38 -8.91 -7.16
CA THR A 55 -0.01 -7.67 -7.82
C THR A 55 0.84 -6.77 -6.96
N PHE A 56 0.57 -6.72 -5.67
CA PHE A 56 1.25 -5.77 -4.80
C PHE A 56 1.94 -6.45 -3.65
N ARG A 57 2.94 -5.78 -3.07
CA ARG A 57 3.47 -6.15 -1.79
C ARG A 57 2.73 -5.26 -0.84
N LEU A 58 1.95 -5.81 0.06
CA LEU A 58 1.13 -5.02 0.97
C LEU A 58 1.89 -4.74 2.26
N TYR A 59 1.97 -3.50 2.66
CA TYR A 59 2.55 -3.10 3.92
C TYR A 59 1.48 -2.41 4.74
N ARG A 60 1.31 -2.79 5.97
CA ARG A 60 0.33 -2.17 6.84
C ARG A 60 1.08 -1.34 7.86
N VAL A 61 0.76 -0.08 7.97
CA VAL A 61 1.47 0.84 8.84
C VAL A 61 0.51 1.42 9.85
N ASP A 62 0.70 1.06 11.11
CA ASP A 62 -0.08 1.54 12.22
C ASP A 62 0.49 2.91 12.58
N GLU A 63 -0.33 3.94 12.59
CA GLU A 63 0.14 5.29 12.83
C GLU A 63 0.80 5.44 14.20
N HIS A 64 0.41 4.63 15.17
CA HIS A 64 1.01 4.72 16.49
C HIS A 64 2.33 4.02 16.57
N GLU A 65 2.53 3.01 15.78
CA GLU A 65 3.78 2.28 15.80
C GLU A 65 4.83 2.88 14.89
N ARG A 66 4.42 3.50 13.82
CA ARG A 66 5.38 4.07 12.89
C ARG A 66 5.02 5.49 12.52
N PRO A 67 5.01 6.40 13.52
CA PRO A 67 4.73 7.78 13.21
C PRO A 67 5.77 8.41 12.27
N ASP A 68 6.97 7.83 12.25
CA ASP A 68 7.99 8.30 11.35
C ASP A 68 7.58 8.12 9.88
N LEU A 69 6.91 7.03 9.57
CA LEU A 69 6.48 6.80 8.20
C LEU A 69 5.29 7.69 7.87
N VAL A 70 4.41 7.91 8.82
CA VAL A 70 3.28 8.80 8.62
C VAL A 70 3.80 10.17 8.23
N GLU A 71 4.80 10.64 8.93
CA GLU A 71 5.36 11.93 8.63
C GLU A 71 6.11 11.94 7.34
N ARG A 72 6.90 10.92 7.10
CA ARG A 72 7.67 10.86 5.88
C ARG A 72 6.80 10.86 4.63
N PHE A 73 5.68 10.19 4.67
CA PHE A 73 4.78 10.16 3.52
C PHE A 73 3.78 11.30 3.52
N GLY A 74 3.81 12.16 4.53
CA GLY A 74 2.89 13.29 4.59
C GLY A 74 1.45 12.89 4.75
N ILE A 75 1.20 11.83 5.52
CA ILE A 75 -0.15 11.31 5.68
C ILE A 75 -0.86 12.12 6.74
N GLU A 76 -2.00 12.66 6.39
CA GLU A 76 -2.75 13.50 7.32
C GLU A 76 -4.04 12.88 7.79
N THR A 77 -4.56 11.91 7.10
CA THR A 77 -5.80 11.28 7.51
C THR A 77 -5.63 9.77 7.45
N MET A 78 -6.45 9.07 8.20
CA MET A 78 -6.45 7.62 8.20
C MET A 78 -7.86 7.15 7.85
N PRO A 79 -8.02 6.15 7.05
CA PRO A 79 -6.97 5.38 6.40
C PRO A 79 -6.52 6.03 5.09
N THR A 80 -5.31 5.74 4.69
CA THR A 80 -4.79 6.23 3.40
C THR A 80 -4.04 5.09 2.73
N LEU A 81 -4.24 4.94 1.44
CA LEU A 81 -3.52 3.96 0.65
C LEU A 81 -2.50 4.69 -0.22
N VAL A 82 -1.32 4.16 -0.33
CA VAL A 82 -0.26 4.76 -1.14
C VAL A 82 0.37 3.67 -1.99
N VAL A 83 0.52 3.93 -3.27
CA VAL A 83 1.20 2.98 -4.16
C VAL A 83 2.61 3.52 -4.42
N VAL A 84 3.59 2.68 -4.19
CA VAL A 84 4.98 3.05 -4.35
C VAL A 84 5.63 2.12 -5.36
N GLU A 85 6.30 2.66 -6.34
CA GLU A 85 7.04 1.87 -7.31
C GLU A 85 8.43 2.41 -7.39
N ASP A 86 9.42 1.58 -7.25
CA ASP A 86 10.81 1.97 -7.34
C ASP A 86 11.11 3.13 -6.39
N LYS A 87 10.57 3.03 -5.20
CA LYS A 87 10.80 4.01 -4.14
C LYS A 87 10.16 5.36 -4.43
N VAL A 88 9.29 5.44 -5.41
CA VAL A 88 8.62 6.68 -5.74
C VAL A 88 7.12 6.50 -5.48
N VAL A 89 6.52 7.47 -4.82
CA VAL A 89 5.08 7.43 -4.58
C VAL A 89 4.38 7.72 -5.89
N ARG A 90 3.56 6.76 -6.33
CA ARG A 90 2.88 6.93 -7.60
C ARG A 90 1.45 7.42 -7.44
N ALA A 91 0.81 7.09 -6.36
CA ALA A 91 -0.58 7.47 -6.17
C ALA A 91 -0.96 7.36 -4.72
N ARG A 92 -1.95 8.10 -4.31
CA ARG A 92 -2.44 8.01 -2.95
C ARG A 92 -3.95 8.18 -2.95
N LEU A 93 -4.63 7.49 -2.07
CA LEU A 93 -6.07 7.56 -1.95
C LEU A 93 -6.40 7.72 -0.48
N GLU A 94 -6.99 8.83 -0.10
CA GLU A 94 -7.33 9.10 1.28
C GLU A 94 -8.75 8.67 1.57
N ARG A 95 -8.92 8.01 2.67
CA ARG A 95 -10.24 7.66 3.18
C ARG A 95 -11.15 6.98 2.16
N PRO A 96 -10.70 5.84 1.63
CA PRO A 96 -11.54 5.14 0.65
C PRO A 96 -12.86 4.71 1.26
N ARG A 97 -13.93 4.79 0.52
CA ARG A 97 -15.25 4.52 0.99
C ARG A 97 -15.83 3.21 0.56
N GLY A 98 -15.20 2.50 -0.31
CA GLY A 98 -15.71 1.21 -0.72
C GLY A 98 -14.80 0.52 -1.69
N CYS A 99 -15.17 -0.69 -2.07
CA CYS A 99 -14.36 -1.50 -2.97
C CYS A 99 -14.20 -0.88 -4.32
N ARG A 100 -15.24 -0.24 -4.83
CA ARG A 100 -15.16 0.31 -6.16
C ARG A 100 -14.15 1.43 -6.25
N GLU A 101 -14.09 2.25 -5.23
CA GLU A 101 -13.14 3.34 -5.21
C GLU A 101 -11.71 2.81 -5.17
N ILE A 102 -11.48 1.78 -4.37
CA ILE A 102 -10.17 1.19 -4.28
C ILE A 102 -9.80 0.51 -5.59
N GLU A 103 -10.74 -0.15 -6.21
CA GLU A 103 -10.49 -0.82 -7.46
C GLU A 103 -10.13 0.18 -8.53
N SER A 104 -10.82 1.30 -8.60
CA SER A 104 -10.50 2.34 -9.56
C SER A 104 -9.12 2.93 -9.30
N PHE A 105 -8.80 3.12 -8.04
CA PHE A 105 -7.51 3.67 -7.66
C PHE A 105 -6.38 2.73 -8.09
N LEU A 106 -6.58 1.44 -7.94
CA LEU A 106 -5.54 0.47 -8.24
C LEU A 106 -5.58 -0.01 -9.70
N ALA A 107 -6.56 0.42 -10.44
CA ALA A 107 -6.78 -0.08 -11.79
C ALA A 107 -5.54 -0.07 -12.68
N PRO A 108 -4.69 0.94 -12.64
CA PRO A 108 -3.52 0.93 -13.53
C PRO A 108 -2.60 -0.27 -13.31
N TRP A 109 -2.67 -0.89 -12.12
CA TRP A 109 -1.80 -2.02 -11.81
C TRP A 109 -2.54 -3.36 -11.80
N LEU A 110 -3.85 -3.35 -11.80
CA LEU A 110 -4.61 -4.59 -11.71
C LEU A 110 -4.77 -5.23 -13.09
N HIS A 111 -5.09 -6.48 -13.09
CA HIS A 111 -5.25 -7.20 -14.35
C HIS A 111 -6.68 -7.56 -14.66
#